data_0ada721b6390690208287ff4e97484f2
#
_entry.id   0ada721b6390690208287ff4e97484f2
#
_cell.length_a   1.000
_cell.length_b   1.000
_cell.length_c   1.000
_cell.angle_alpha   90.00
_cell.angle_beta   90.00
_cell.angle_gamma   90.00
#
_symmetry.space_group_name_H-M   'P 1'
#
loop_
_entity.id
_entity.type
_entity.pdbx_description
1 polymer ?
#
loop_
_entity_poly.entity_id
_entity_poly.type
_entity_poly.pdbx_seq_one_letter_code
_entity_poly.pdbx_strand_id
1 'polypeptide(L)'
;MTLLEFFRSILRRLGMIIFPSAFKTMSVSVKSSSAEVTVVETTGSLHTLESLKDEVMRLFRSPCTLRRMLSMSSALRIQYKAKLQESEACMLPSYCHALPNGRETGTYISLDVGGSTLRIALVELHGRESQNPMVIKHIASSKIDEHTRRLPGTEFFDWMAGKITDMLDQTKEAWPPQTTLPLGLAWSFPIEQTSHRGGKVQGMGKGFACAETTLGMDLGELIEAACARRNLNVRVDAIVNDSSATLLSQAYLDPATSMALILGTGTNAAAYLPTGCMSRSKFGARDQSWFDKADRVITNTEVSMFGKSILTETRWDELLNRQHQRPDFQPLEYMTTGRYLGELLRLIIIEAVETGELFGGVMPELLREGYSLDTEVMAKLEMDTTKTMQQSIAMIKKAFGLKKAPSLKEVKFLRTATESISYRASAYMAVAVHGLWALQKDTDINPTTPNGTPKTSIACNGSVILKYPGFKDRCEGFIRQMTDTASSPAGTFTAEKIVLEPTNEAAVFGAAVAVALADAP
;
A
#
# COMPACT_ATOMS: atom_id res chain seq x y z
N MET A 1 39.48 -3.30 -17.98
CA MET A 1 38.14 -3.66 -18.50
C MET A 1 38.27 -4.95 -19.27
N THR A 2 37.74 -6.04 -18.76
CA THR A 2 37.84 -7.36 -19.41
C THR A 2 36.92 -7.41 -20.64
N LEU A 3 37.24 -8.28 -21.61
CA LEU A 3 36.43 -8.49 -22.83
C LEU A 3 34.94 -8.78 -22.46
N LEU A 4 34.73 -9.42 -21.33
CA LEU A 4 33.41 -9.76 -20.78
C LEU A 4 32.62 -8.52 -20.31
N GLU A 5 33.30 -7.54 -19.73
CA GLU A 5 32.66 -6.26 -19.30
C GLU A 5 32.31 -5.39 -20.51
N PHE A 6 33.09 -5.43 -21.55
CA PHE A 6 32.83 -4.74 -22.82
C PHE A 6 31.60 -5.33 -23.54
N PHE A 7 31.47 -6.67 -23.62
CA PHE A 7 30.31 -7.34 -24.18
C PHE A 7 29.03 -7.10 -23.35
N ARG A 8 29.13 -7.11 -22.02
CA ARG A 8 28.00 -6.78 -21.15
C ARG A 8 27.51 -5.33 -21.33
N SER A 9 28.42 -4.40 -21.57
CA SER A 9 28.09 -3.00 -21.85
C SER A 9 27.33 -2.83 -23.18
N ILE A 10 27.76 -3.53 -24.23
CA ILE A 10 27.09 -3.51 -25.53
C ILE A 10 25.70 -4.13 -25.48
N LEU A 11 25.56 -5.26 -24.81
CA LEU A 11 24.26 -5.97 -24.70
C LEU A 11 23.25 -5.21 -23.86
N ARG A 12 23.69 -4.46 -22.81
CA ARG A 12 22.83 -3.53 -22.08
C ARG A 12 22.33 -2.37 -22.95
N ARG A 13 23.16 -1.87 -23.88
CA ARG A 13 22.77 -0.80 -24.80
C ARG A 13 21.78 -1.25 -25.88
N LEU A 14 21.73 -2.55 -26.16
CA LEU A 14 20.83 -3.15 -27.14
C LEU A 14 19.50 -3.65 -26.54
N GLY A 15 19.26 -3.44 -25.23
CA GLY A 15 18.03 -3.86 -24.56
C GLY A 15 17.84 -5.39 -24.48
N MET A 16 18.88 -6.18 -24.73
CA MET A 16 18.82 -7.64 -24.66
C MET A 16 19.02 -8.10 -23.21
N ILE A 17 17.99 -8.73 -22.64
CA ILE A 17 18.05 -9.33 -21.30
C ILE A 17 18.79 -10.66 -21.43
N ILE A 18 19.99 -10.74 -20.82
CA ILE A 18 20.71 -12.01 -20.69
C ILE A 18 20.25 -12.66 -19.38
N PHE A 19 19.59 -13.81 -19.48
CA PHE A 19 19.26 -14.62 -18.33
C PHE A 19 20.53 -15.29 -17.77
N PRO A 20 20.72 -15.37 -16.43
CA PRO A 20 21.90 -15.98 -15.80
C PRO A 20 22.08 -17.47 -16.10
N SER A 21 21.03 -18.16 -16.54
CA SER A 21 21.01 -19.61 -16.82
C SER A 21 21.84 -20.03 -18.06
N ALA A 22 22.28 -19.09 -18.89
CA ALA A 22 23.10 -19.40 -20.07
C ALA A 22 24.59 -19.58 -19.76
N PHE A 23 25.03 -19.34 -18.53
CA PHE A 23 26.43 -19.52 -18.13
C PHE A 23 26.58 -20.69 -17.16
N LYS A 24 27.17 -21.81 -17.62
CA LYS A 24 27.73 -22.86 -16.75
C LYS A 24 28.73 -22.17 -15.80
N THR A 25 28.48 -22.22 -14.51
CA THR A 25 29.40 -21.70 -13.49
C THR A 25 30.60 -22.64 -13.42
N MET A 26 31.73 -22.22 -13.97
CA MET A 26 33.03 -22.88 -13.77
C MET A 26 33.62 -22.40 -12.45
N SER A 27 33.67 -23.25 -11.44
CA SER A 27 34.46 -23.01 -10.25
C SER A 27 35.82 -23.66 -10.42
N VAL A 28 36.89 -22.86 -10.40
CA VAL A 28 38.29 -23.33 -10.45
C VAL A 28 38.81 -23.40 -9.02
N SER A 29 39.08 -24.59 -8.53
CA SER A 29 39.80 -24.79 -7.25
C SER A 29 41.28 -25.05 -7.56
N VAL A 30 42.16 -24.14 -7.17
CA VAL A 30 43.60 -24.30 -7.32
C VAL A 30 44.18 -24.92 -6.04
N LYS A 31 44.59 -26.19 -6.10
CA LYS A 31 45.47 -26.77 -5.09
C LYS A 31 46.91 -26.60 -5.58
N SER A 32 47.77 -26.00 -4.75
CA SER A 32 49.19 -25.83 -5.01
C SER A 32 49.89 -27.18 -4.91
N SER A 33 50.25 -27.76 -6.01
CA SER A 33 51.42 -28.50 -6.48
C SER A 33 51.05 -29.41 -7.65
N SER A 34 51.77 -29.21 -8.79
CA SER A 34 51.72 -29.99 -10.05
C SER A 34 50.34 -30.13 -10.73
N ALA A 35 50.19 -29.32 -11.72
CA ALA A 35 49.28 -29.24 -12.83
C ALA A 35 48.46 -30.47 -13.21
N GLU A 36 47.19 -30.52 -12.75
CA GLU A 36 46.05 -31.03 -13.51
C GLU A 36 44.83 -30.24 -13.15
N VAL A 37 44.27 -29.50 -14.11
CA VAL A 37 43.01 -28.77 -13.95
C VAL A 37 41.89 -29.77 -14.18
N THR A 38 41.31 -30.29 -13.10
CA THR A 38 40.09 -31.10 -13.20
C THR A 38 38.89 -30.18 -13.25
N VAL A 39 38.25 -30.08 -14.41
CA VAL A 39 36.96 -29.37 -14.56
C VAL A 39 35.89 -30.29 -14.01
N VAL A 40 35.34 -29.99 -12.82
CA VAL A 40 34.17 -30.65 -12.31
C VAL A 40 32.94 -29.98 -12.91
N GLU A 41 32.32 -30.63 -13.89
CA GLU A 41 30.98 -30.23 -14.34
C GLU A 41 29.97 -30.60 -13.24
N THR A 42 29.53 -29.62 -12.46
CA THR A 42 28.32 -29.77 -11.67
C THR A 42 27.14 -29.62 -12.61
N THR A 43 26.60 -30.75 -13.07
CA THR A 43 25.27 -30.82 -13.67
C THR A 43 24.29 -30.41 -12.59
N GLY A 44 23.84 -29.13 -12.62
CA GLY A 44 22.71 -28.70 -11.80
C GLY A 44 21.53 -29.62 -12.10
N SER A 45 20.97 -30.27 -11.08
CA SER A 45 19.74 -31.02 -11.19
C SER A 45 18.69 -30.10 -11.83
N LEU A 46 18.24 -30.42 -13.05
CA LEU A 46 17.10 -29.75 -13.68
C LEU A 46 15.91 -29.96 -12.75
N HIS A 47 15.42 -28.88 -12.14
CA HIS A 47 14.24 -28.92 -11.31
C HIS A 47 13.07 -29.44 -12.17
N THR A 48 12.33 -30.44 -11.67
CA THR A 48 11.04 -30.80 -12.24
C THR A 48 10.00 -29.77 -11.79
N LEU A 49 8.90 -29.64 -12.52
CA LEU A 49 7.80 -28.77 -12.11
C LEU A 49 7.27 -29.11 -10.71
N GLU A 50 7.31 -30.39 -10.32
CA GLU A 50 6.88 -30.85 -9.00
C GLU A 50 7.86 -30.41 -7.91
N SER A 51 9.17 -30.60 -8.12
CA SER A 51 10.18 -30.15 -7.14
C SER A 51 10.19 -28.64 -6.96
N LEU A 52 9.98 -27.88 -8.06
CA LEU A 52 9.85 -26.42 -7.99
C LEU A 52 8.57 -26.01 -7.23
N LYS A 53 7.45 -26.71 -7.42
CA LYS A 53 6.21 -26.48 -6.66
C LYS A 53 6.45 -26.60 -5.16
N ASP A 54 7.10 -27.69 -4.74
CA ASP A 54 7.38 -27.96 -3.33
C ASP A 54 8.35 -26.93 -2.75
N GLU A 55 9.33 -26.49 -3.54
CA GLU A 55 10.24 -25.44 -3.14
C GLU A 55 9.53 -24.09 -2.98
N VAL A 56 8.68 -23.68 -3.92
CA VAL A 56 7.85 -22.47 -3.82
C VAL A 56 7.03 -22.50 -2.55
N MET A 57 6.29 -23.60 -2.32
CA MET A 57 5.50 -23.76 -1.10
C MET A 57 6.36 -23.58 0.16
N ARG A 58 7.49 -24.23 0.22
CA ARG A 58 8.41 -24.18 1.36
C ARG A 58 8.96 -22.78 1.59
N LEU A 59 9.45 -22.11 0.55
CA LEU A 59 10.08 -20.79 0.66
C LEU A 59 9.08 -19.70 1.06
N PHE A 60 7.86 -19.72 0.51
CA PHE A 60 6.86 -18.72 0.84
C PHE A 60 6.14 -18.97 2.17
N ARG A 61 5.95 -20.24 2.59
CA ARG A 61 5.21 -20.56 3.81
C ARG A 61 6.07 -20.71 5.06
N SER A 62 7.35 -21.10 4.93
CA SER A 62 8.23 -21.29 6.09
C SER A 62 8.44 -20.05 6.96
N PRO A 63 8.45 -18.80 6.45
CA PRO A 63 8.55 -17.62 7.30
C PRO A 63 7.25 -17.29 8.04
N CYS A 64 6.12 -17.88 7.68
CA CYS A 64 4.80 -17.56 8.23
C CYS A 64 4.44 -18.40 9.47
N THR A 65 5.42 -18.96 10.18
CA THR A 65 5.16 -19.60 11.48
C THR A 65 4.99 -18.54 12.56
N LEU A 66 4.13 -18.79 13.54
CA LEU A 66 3.82 -17.86 14.63
C LEU A 66 5.08 -17.29 15.30
N ARG A 67 6.06 -18.16 15.63
CA ARG A 67 7.34 -17.73 16.23
C ARG A 67 8.10 -16.74 15.35
N ARG A 68 8.17 -16.99 14.04
CA ARG A 68 8.86 -16.10 13.09
C ARG A 68 8.09 -14.79 12.89
N MET A 69 6.77 -14.85 12.77
CA MET A 69 5.93 -13.67 12.66
C MET A 69 6.06 -12.75 13.87
N LEU A 70 6.05 -13.30 15.09
CA LEU A 70 6.30 -12.52 16.33
C LEU A 70 7.69 -11.89 16.35
N SER A 71 8.72 -12.63 15.92
CA SER A 71 10.08 -12.09 15.81
C SER A 71 10.17 -10.94 14.81
N MET A 72 9.60 -11.10 13.61
CA MET A 72 9.55 -10.04 12.57
C MET A 72 8.75 -8.83 13.06
N SER A 73 7.60 -9.05 13.69
CA SER A 73 6.78 -7.96 14.23
C SER A 73 7.50 -7.17 15.32
N SER A 74 8.22 -7.85 16.22
CA SER A 74 9.05 -7.19 17.24
C SER A 74 10.18 -6.37 16.62
N ALA A 75 10.84 -6.90 15.58
CA ALA A 75 11.89 -6.18 14.85
C ALA A 75 11.33 -4.96 14.09
N LEU A 76 10.16 -5.08 13.44
CA LEU A 76 9.48 -3.94 12.81
C LEU A 76 9.10 -2.87 13.84
N ARG A 77 8.59 -3.26 15.02
CA ARG A 77 8.28 -2.31 16.10
C ARG A 77 9.51 -1.50 16.52
N ILE A 78 10.68 -2.13 16.61
CA ILE A 78 11.96 -1.44 16.90
C ILE A 78 12.29 -0.49 15.75
N GLN A 79 12.14 -0.92 14.49
CA GLN A 79 12.39 -0.10 13.33
C GLN A 79 11.44 1.11 13.27
N TYR A 80 10.15 0.93 13.59
CA TYR A 80 9.18 2.02 13.71
C TYR A 80 9.59 3.05 14.78
N LYS A 81 9.98 2.58 15.98
CA LYS A 81 10.45 3.45 17.06
C LYS A 81 11.67 4.29 16.64
N ALA A 82 12.64 3.69 15.96
CA ALA A 82 13.80 4.41 15.45
C ALA A 82 13.38 5.49 14.42
N LYS A 83 12.46 5.16 13.52
CA LYS A 83 12.00 6.11 12.48
C LYS A 83 11.10 7.23 13.01
N LEU A 84 10.47 7.07 14.16
CA LEU A 84 9.80 8.17 14.87
C LEU A 84 10.80 9.24 15.35
N GLN A 85 12.08 8.91 15.49
CA GLN A 85 13.11 9.84 15.94
C GLN A 85 13.88 10.50 14.79
N GLU A 86 14.16 9.74 13.71
CA GLU A 86 15.22 10.09 12.76
C GLU A 86 14.73 10.37 11.34
N SER A 87 13.58 9.80 10.92
CA SER A 87 13.21 9.81 9.51
C SER A 87 12.44 11.06 9.10
N GLU A 88 12.81 11.62 7.95
CA GLU A 88 12.06 12.66 7.25
C GLU A 88 11.12 12.12 6.15
N ALA A 89 11.18 10.80 5.87
CA ALA A 89 10.43 10.17 4.79
C ALA A 89 9.30 9.25 5.25
N CYS A 90 9.29 8.83 6.52
CA CYS A 90 8.26 7.96 7.08
C CYS A 90 7.97 8.32 8.54
N MET A 91 6.90 7.75 9.12
CA MET A 91 6.40 8.13 10.45
C MET A 91 6.18 9.64 10.57
N LEU A 92 5.44 10.21 9.62
CA LEU A 92 5.23 11.64 9.45
C LEU A 92 4.01 12.11 10.25
N PRO A 93 4.16 12.98 11.28
CA PRO A 93 3.02 13.51 12.01
C PRO A 93 2.23 14.50 11.14
N SER A 94 0.93 14.26 10.99
CA SER A 94 0.00 15.19 10.35
C SER A 94 -0.32 16.38 11.26
N TYR A 95 -1.17 17.31 10.78
CA TYR A 95 -1.73 18.36 11.64
C TYR A 95 -3.00 17.92 12.39
N CYS A 96 -3.53 16.73 12.11
CA CYS A 96 -4.70 16.19 12.81
C CYS A 96 -4.28 15.58 14.17
N HIS A 97 -4.50 16.34 15.24
CA HIS A 97 -4.16 15.95 16.61
C HIS A 97 -5.33 15.38 17.41
N ALA A 98 -6.54 15.35 16.83
CA ALA A 98 -7.73 14.78 17.43
C ALA A 98 -8.37 13.76 16.50
N LEU A 99 -9.00 12.73 17.08
CA LEU A 99 -9.94 11.86 16.38
C LEU A 99 -11.36 12.42 16.51
N PRO A 100 -12.24 12.13 15.53
CA PRO A 100 -13.63 12.58 15.61
C PRO A 100 -14.37 11.98 16.82
N ASN A 101 -15.16 12.79 17.48
CA ASN A 101 -15.98 12.35 18.59
C ASN A 101 -17.34 11.78 18.15
N GLY A 102 -17.67 11.92 16.85
CA GLY A 102 -18.88 11.45 16.23
C GLY A 102 -20.07 12.41 16.34
N ARG A 103 -19.86 13.65 16.78
CA ARG A 103 -20.88 14.70 16.84
C ARG A 103 -20.73 15.73 15.72
N GLU A 104 -19.65 15.61 14.94
CA GLU A 104 -19.37 16.50 13.82
C GLU A 104 -20.51 16.42 12.81
N THR A 105 -20.98 17.58 12.35
CA THR A 105 -22.06 17.73 11.36
C THR A 105 -21.70 18.82 10.35
N GLY A 106 -22.29 18.77 9.19
CA GLY A 106 -22.08 19.79 8.15
C GLY A 106 -22.07 19.22 6.75
N THR A 107 -21.94 20.11 5.77
CA THR A 107 -21.85 19.76 4.34
C THR A 107 -20.51 20.26 3.78
N TYR A 108 -19.77 19.36 3.16
CA TYR A 108 -18.39 19.58 2.74
C TYR A 108 -18.15 19.09 1.33
N ILE A 109 -17.34 19.84 0.57
CA ILE A 109 -16.74 19.31 -0.66
C ILE A 109 -15.54 18.45 -0.27
N SER A 110 -15.49 17.24 -0.79
CA SER A 110 -14.38 16.32 -0.57
C SER A 110 -13.72 15.95 -1.87
N LEU A 111 -12.39 16.08 -1.93
CA LEU A 111 -11.57 15.63 -3.04
C LEU A 111 -10.70 14.45 -2.61
N ASP A 112 -10.62 13.43 -3.46
CA ASP A 112 -9.62 12.36 -3.36
C ASP A 112 -8.79 12.35 -4.64
N VAL A 113 -7.52 12.69 -4.52
CA VAL A 113 -6.60 12.83 -5.65
C VAL A 113 -5.54 11.76 -5.59
N GLY A 114 -5.77 10.70 -6.37
CA GLY A 114 -4.83 9.60 -6.52
C GLY A 114 -4.01 9.69 -7.81
N GLY A 115 -3.18 8.67 -8.07
CA GLY A 115 -2.32 8.63 -9.26
C GLY A 115 -3.06 8.39 -10.59
N SER A 116 -4.30 7.93 -10.57
CA SER A 116 -5.08 7.55 -11.77
C SER A 116 -6.50 8.07 -11.80
N THR A 117 -6.98 8.60 -10.68
CA THR A 117 -8.39 9.00 -10.53
C THR A 117 -8.48 10.20 -9.61
N LEU A 118 -9.32 11.15 -9.98
CA LEU A 118 -9.82 12.23 -9.15
C LEU A 118 -11.28 11.90 -8.80
N ARG A 119 -11.60 11.85 -7.52
CA ARG A 119 -12.99 11.78 -7.02
C ARG A 119 -13.35 13.07 -6.32
N ILE A 120 -14.54 13.56 -6.59
CA ILE A 120 -15.08 14.78 -6.00
C ILE A 120 -16.47 14.45 -5.48
N ALA A 121 -16.74 14.75 -4.25
CA ALA A 121 -18.05 14.49 -3.66
C ALA A 121 -18.55 15.65 -2.82
N LEU A 122 -19.87 15.77 -2.74
CA LEU A 122 -20.57 16.55 -1.74
C LEU A 122 -20.99 15.60 -0.63
N VAL A 123 -20.44 15.80 0.56
CA VAL A 123 -20.60 14.92 1.73
C VAL A 123 -21.35 15.65 2.82
N GLU A 124 -22.38 15.00 3.39
CA GLU A 124 -23.04 15.44 4.62
C GLU A 124 -22.66 14.55 5.78
N LEU A 125 -22.29 15.16 6.91
CA LEU A 125 -22.09 14.52 8.20
C LEU A 125 -23.27 14.86 9.10
N HIS A 126 -23.88 13.82 9.72
CA HIS A 126 -25.10 13.98 10.53
C HIS A 126 -24.91 13.59 12.01
N GLY A 127 -23.69 13.24 12.41
CA GLY A 127 -23.39 12.67 13.72
C GLY A 127 -23.51 11.14 13.75
N ARG A 128 -22.65 10.49 14.53
CA ARG A 128 -22.55 9.01 14.66
C ARG A 128 -23.87 8.34 15.03
N GLU A 129 -24.67 9.00 15.88
CA GLU A 129 -25.95 8.48 16.37
C GLU A 129 -27.10 8.59 15.35
N SER A 130 -26.86 9.26 14.23
CA SER A 130 -27.83 9.33 13.13
C SER A 130 -28.00 7.98 12.45
N GLN A 131 -29.19 7.73 11.90
CA GLN A 131 -29.46 6.54 11.08
C GLN A 131 -28.50 6.45 9.86
N ASN A 132 -28.11 7.60 9.31
CA ASN A 132 -27.16 7.73 8.21
C ASN A 132 -26.07 8.73 8.62
N PRO A 133 -25.04 8.31 9.37
CA PRO A 133 -24.05 9.23 9.93
C PRO A 133 -23.28 10.04 8.89
N MET A 134 -22.97 9.43 7.75
CA MET A 134 -22.27 10.04 6.61
C MET A 134 -23.02 9.73 5.33
N VAL A 135 -23.28 10.74 4.52
CA VAL A 135 -24.02 10.61 3.27
C VAL A 135 -23.26 11.29 2.15
N ILE A 136 -23.05 10.58 1.04
CA ILE A 136 -22.62 11.20 -0.22
C ILE A 136 -23.87 11.64 -0.96
N LYS A 137 -24.10 12.95 -1.05
CA LYS A 137 -25.19 13.55 -1.82
C LYS A 137 -24.96 13.42 -3.31
N HIS A 138 -23.73 13.67 -3.71
CA HIS A 138 -23.29 13.53 -5.08
C HIS A 138 -21.82 13.15 -5.13
N ILE A 139 -21.43 12.35 -6.12
CA ILE A 139 -20.05 11.97 -6.38
C ILE A 139 -19.77 11.93 -7.88
N ALA A 140 -18.66 12.53 -8.28
CA ALA A 140 -18.14 12.46 -9.63
C ALA A 140 -16.73 11.85 -9.61
N SER A 141 -16.45 11.00 -10.59
CA SER A 141 -15.14 10.36 -10.75
C SER A 141 -14.59 10.67 -12.13
N SER A 142 -13.36 11.16 -12.19
CA SER A 142 -12.66 11.51 -13.43
C SER A 142 -11.34 10.75 -13.50
N LYS A 143 -11.10 10.09 -14.63
CA LYS A 143 -9.83 9.41 -14.89
C LYS A 143 -8.74 10.47 -15.12
N ILE A 144 -7.60 10.28 -14.46
CA ILE A 144 -6.37 11.04 -14.72
C ILE A 144 -5.57 10.23 -15.75
N ASP A 145 -5.77 10.52 -17.02
CA ASP A 145 -5.08 9.90 -18.13
C ASP A 145 -3.70 10.50 -18.37
N GLU A 146 -3.00 10.05 -19.39
CA GLU A 146 -1.66 10.53 -19.72
C GLU A 146 -1.65 12.01 -20.13
N HIS A 147 -2.68 12.47 -20.84
CA HIS A 147 -2.82 13.87 -21.22
C HIS A 147 -2.96 14.75 -19.96
N THR A 148 -3.87 14.38 -19.06
CA THR A 148 -4.11 15.12 -17.81
C THR A 148 -2.85 15.17 -16.92
N ARG A 149 -2.08 14.07 -16.84
CA ARG A 149 -0.81 14.06 -16.10
C ARG A 149 0.23 15.01 -16.67
N ARG A 150 0.23 15.24 -17.98
CA ARG A 150 1.16 16.12 -18.68
C ARG A 150 0.77 17.59 -18.65
N LEU A 151 -0.38 17.95 -18.07
CA LEU A 151 -0.76 19.35 -17.89
C LEU A 151 0.30 20.07 -17.02
N PRO A 152 0.88 21.17 -17.52
CA PRO A 152 1.94 21.88 -16.82
C PRO A 152 1.37 22.81 -15.74
N GLY A 153 2.15 23.04 -14.71
CA GLY A 153 1.93 24.07 -13.72
C GLY A 153 0.52 24.12 -13.15
N THR A 154 -0.13 25.28 -13.26
CA THR A 154 -1.47 25.51 -12.72
C THR A 154 -2.58 24.88 -13.56
N GLU A 155 -2.33 24.45 -14.80
CA GLU A 155 -3.35 23.87 -15.68
C GLU A 155 -3.96 22.58 -15.11
N PHE A 156 -3.17 21.78 -14.37
CA PHE A 156 -3.69 20.62 -13.67
C PHE A 156 -4.72 21.02 -12.59
N PHE A 157 -4.46 22.09 -11.85
CA PHE A 157 -5.38 22.61 -10.84
C PHE A 157 -6.61 23.27 -11.48
N ASP A 158 -6.45 23.94 -12.62
CA ASP A 158 -7.56 24.48 -13.41
C ASP A 158 -8.48 23.35 -13.95
N TRP A 159 -7.88 22.22 -14.36
CA TRP A 159 -8.64 21.03 -14.71
C TRP A 159 -9.41 20.48 -13.51
N MET A 160 -8.79 20.38 -12.32
CA MET A 160 -9.47 19.96 -11.10
C MET A 160 -10.62 20.90 -10.75
N ALA A 161 -10.40 22.22 -10.77
CA ALA A 161 -11.43 23.22 -10.52
C ALA A 161 -12.61 23.10 -11.52
N GLY A 162 -12.31 22.77 -12.79
CA GLY A 162 -13.35 22.46 -13.78
C GLY A 162 -14.20 21.26 -13.37
N LYS A 163 -13.58 20.21 -12.85
CA LYS A 163 -14.29 19.03 -12.36
C LYS A 163 -15.12 19.30 -11.11
N ILE A 164 -14.67 20.21 -10.24
CA ILE A 164 -15.46 20.67 -9.07
C ILE A 164 -16.70 21.42 -9.58
N THR A 165 -16.55 22.36 -10.54
CA THR A 165 -17.69 23.06 -11.17
C THR A 165 -18.68 22.06 -11.77
N ASP A 166 -18.20 21.13 -12.62
CA ASP A 166 -19.03 20.12 -13.29
C ASP A 166 -19.87 19.30 -12.26
N MET A 167 -19.27 18.96 -11.12
CA MET A 167 -19.93 18.20 -10.04
C MET A 167 -20.99 19.05 -9.34
N LEU A 168 -20.66 20.32 -8.97
CA LEU A 168 -21.60 21.21 -8.29
C LEU A 168 -22.81 21.55 -9.18
N ASP A 169 -22.61 21.79 -10.47
CA ASP A 169 -23.70 22.03 -11.41
C ASP A 169 -24.70 20.86 -11.51
N GLN A 170 -24.23 19.64 -11.30
CA GLN A 170 -25.06 18.43 -11.31
C GLN A 170 -25.87 18.26 -10.01
N THR A 171 -25.46 18.85 -8.89
CA THR A 171 -26.17 18.69 -7.62
C THR A 171 -27.54 19.39 -7.60
N LYS A 172 -27.77 20.36 -8.51
CA LYS A 172 -28.96 21.23 -8.52
C LYS A 172 -29.20 21.98 -7.20
N GLU A 173 -28.25 21.96 -6.30
CA GLU A 173 -28.31 22.76 -5.08
C GLU A 173 -27.91 24.19 -5.40
N ALA A 174 -28.79 25.14 -5.06
CA ALA A 174 -28.50 26.56 -5.25
C ALA A 174 -27.60 27.02 -4.11
N TRP A 175 -26.33 27.15 -4.37
CA TRP A 175 -25.40 27.79 -3.44
C TRP A 175 -25.50 29.32 -3.62
N PRO A 176 -25.78 30.09 -2.57
CA PRO A 176 -25.69 31.55 -2.69
C PRO A 176 -24.32 31.97 -3.20
N PRO A 177 -24.21 32.90 -4.14
CA PRO A 177 -22.94 33.28 -4.78
C PRO A 177 -21.83 33.72 -3.81
N GLN A 178 -22.19 34.10 -2.59
CA GLN A 178 -21.27 34.54 -1.54
C GLN A 178 -20.94 33.43 -0.54
N THR A 179 -21.51 32.25 -0.67
CA THR A 179 -21.24 31.14 0.25
C THR A 179 -19.84 30.59 0.01
N THR A 180 -19.02 30.61 1.05
CA THR A 180 -17.73 29.91 1.02
C THR A 180 -17.97 28.42 1.21
N LEU A 181 -17.53 27.60 0.27
CA LEU A 181 -17.67 26.14 0.28
C LEU A 181 -16.45 25.52 0.96
N PRO A 182 -16.60 24.92 2.14
CA PRO A 182 -15.48 24.25 2.81
C PRO A 182 -15.08 22.98 2.08
N LEU A 183 -13.78 22.81 1.84
CA LEU A 183 -13.21 21.73 1.06
C LEU A 183 -12.16 20.96 1.87
N GLY A 184 -12.32 19.61 1.89
CA GLY A 184 -11.32 18.68 2.37
C GLY A 184 -10.64 17.95 1.22
N LEU A 185 -9.32 17.79 1.32
CA LEU A 185 -8.49 17.16 0.31
C LEU A 185 -7.78 15.92 0.87
N ALA A 186 -8.08 14.74 0.34
CA ALA A 186 -7.24 13.57 0.46
C ALA A 186 -6.22 13.57 -0.69
N TRP A 187 -4.94 13.66 -0.35
CA TRP A 187 -3.85 13.83 -1.30
C TRP A 187 -2.83 12.68 -1.19
N SER A 188 -2.73 11.89 -2.25
CA SER A 188 -1.89 10.68 -2.28
C SER A 188 -0.48 10.92 -2.87
N PHE A 189 0.05 12.12 -2.75
CA PHE A 189 1.39 12.49 -3.22
C PHE A 189 2.18 13.17 -2.11
N PRO A 190 3.52 13.19 -2.20
CA PRO A 190 4.36 13.88 -1.22
C PRO A 190 4.04 15.38 -1.13
N ILE A 191 3.85 15.86 0.09
CA ILE A 191 3.79 17.29 0.43
C ILE A 191 4.59 17.55 1.71
N GLU A 192 5.14 18.72 1.86
CA GLU A 192 5.61 19.26 3.13
C GLU A 192 4.44 20.01 3.78
N GLN A 193 3.72 19.33 4.66
CA GLN A 193 2.54 19.92 5.31
C GLN A 193 2.95 21.06 6.25
N THR A 194 2.42 22.26 6.04
CA THR A 194 2.76 23.48 6.78
C THR A 194 1.68 23.88 7.78
N SER A 195 0.45 23.45 7.56
CA SER A 195 -0.69 23.66 8.44
C SER A 195 -1.75 22.58 8.23
N HIS A 196 -2.86 22.66 8.93
CA HIS A 196 -4.01 21.79 8.66
C HIS A 196 -4.58 22.00 7.24
N ARG A 197 -4.50 23.24 6.75
CA ARG A 197 -5.08 23.73 5.48
C ARG A 197 -4.08 23.80 4.34
N GLY A 198 -2.79 23.82 4.61
CA GLY A 198 -1.73 24.08 3.65
C GLY A 198 -0.62 23.04 3.66
N GLY A 199 0.10 23.02 2.55
CA GLY A 199 1.29 22.19 2.38
C GLY A 199 1.99 22.49 1.08
N LYS A 200 3.32 22.52 1.10
CA LYS A 200 4.13 22.78 -0.09
C LYS A 200 4.19 21.54 -0.98
N VAL A 201 3.85 21.73 -2.24
CA VAL A 201 3.95 20.68 -3.27
C VAL A 201 5.39 20.19 -3.37
N GLN A 202 5.58 18.89 -3.27
CA GLN A 202 6.83 18.20 -3.58
C GLN A 202 6.69 17.42 -4.90
N GLY A 203 7.68 16.66 -5.29
CA GLY A 203 7.59 15.88 -6.53
C GLY A 203 6.44 14.87 -6.51
N MET A 204 5.51 14.95 -7.45
CA MET A 204 4.36 14.03 -7.53
C MET A 204 4.74 12.66 -8.10
N GLY A 205 5.81 12.56 -8.88
CA GLY A 205 6.18 11.31 -9.57
C GLY A 205 5.12 10.85 -10.59
N LYS A 206 5.16 9.60 -10.98
CA LYS A 206 4.14 8.94 -11.84
C LYS A 206 3.81 9.69 -13.16
N GLY A 207 4.72 10.52 -13.66
CA GLY A 207 4.55 11.28 -14.92
C GLY A 207 3.71 12.55 -14.81
N PHE A 208 3.48 13.08 -13.62
CA PHE A 208 2.82 14.37 -13.43
C PHE A 208 3.79 15.53 -13.68
N ALA A 209 3.49 16.32 -14.71
CA ALA A 209 4.31 17.48 -15.11
C ALA A 209 4.04 18.75 -14.28
N CYS A 210 2.86 18.87 -13.67
CA CYS A 210 2.49 20.08 -12.91
C CYS A 210 3.45 20.39 -11.76
N ALA A 211 4.02 19.34 -11.12
CA ALA A 211 4.95 19.52 -10.02
C ALA A 211 6.25 20.23 -10.42
N GLU A 212 6.68 20.17 -11.68
CA GLU A 212 7.93 20.80 -12.14
C GLU A 212 7.94 22.33 -11.94
N THR A 213 6.78 22.97 -12.06
CA THR A 213 6.66 24.44 -11.96
C THR A 213 5.89 24.90 -10.71
N THR A 214 5.33 23.97 -9.92
CA THR A 214 4.60 24.27 -8.68
C THR A 214 5.33 23.78 -7.42
N LEU A 215 6.56 23.29 -7.56
CA LEU A 215 7.39 22.87 -6.42
C LEU A 215 7.52 24.00 -5.39
N GLY A 216 7.23 23.68 -4.12
CA GLY A 216 7.31 24.62 -3.01
C GLY A 216 6.13 25.59 -2.90
N MET A 217 5.19 25.62 -3.87
CA MET A 217 3.95 26.39 -3.76
C MET A 217 2.97 25.71 -2.81
N ASP A 218 2.11 26.48 -2.17
CA ASP A 218 1.10 25.93 -1.27
C ASP A 218 -0.04 25.27 -2.07
N LEU A 219 -0.34 24.01 -1.74
CA LEU A 219 -1.34 23.20 -2.43
C LEU A 219 -2.75 23.74 -2.25
N GLY A 220 -3.09 24.23 -1.04
CA GLY A 220 -4.39 24.83 -0.76
C GLY A 220 -4.60 26.09 -1.60
N GLU A 221 -3.63 26.99 -1.62
CA GLU A 221 -3.68 28.23 -2.42
C GLU A 221 -3.79 27.94 -3.93
N LEU A 222 -3.10 26.93 -4.44
CA LEU A 222 -3.19 26.53 -5.86
C LEU A 222 -4.62 26.10 -6.24
N ILE A 223 -5.29 25.34 -5.37
CA ILE A 223 -6.67 24.88 -5.61
C ILE A 223 -7.65 26.04 -5.47
N GLU A 224 -7.53 26.84 -4.41
CA GLU A 224 -8.40 28.01 -4.19
C GLU A 224 -8.30 29.03 -5.34
N ALA A 225 -7.08 29.33 -5.80
CA ALA A 225 -6.86 30.22 -6.93
C ALA A 225 -7.46 29.67 -8.24
N ALA A 226 -7.36 28.36 -8.48
CA ALA A 226 -7.98 27.72 -9.63
C ALA A 226 -9.51 27.77 -9.57
N CYS A 227 -10.10 27.56 -8.40
CA CYS A 227 -11.54 27.69 -8.18
C CYS A 227 -12.01 29.16 -8.36
N ALA A 228 -11.26 30.12 -7.84
CA ALA A 228 -11.58 31.55 -7.98
C ALA A 228 -11.60 32.00 -9.46
N ARG A 229 -10.71 31.49 -10.32
CA ARG A 229 -10.75 31.75 -11.77
C ARG A 229 -12.04 31.27 -12.44
N ARG A 230 -12.80 30.38 -11.78
CA ARG A 230 -14.11 29.87 -12.21
C ARG A 230 -15.29 30.45 -11.44
N ASN A 231 -15.07 31.51 -10.69
CA ASN A 231 -16.06 32.15 -9.82
C ASN A 231 -16.62 31.20 -8.73
N LEU A 232 -15.87 30.20 -8.31
CA LEU A 232 -16.18 29.34 -7.19
C LEU A 232 -15.48 29.86 -5.94
N ASN A 233 -16.24 30.19 -4.90
CA ASN A 233 -15.71 30.58 -3.60
C ASN A 233 -15.47 29.34 -2.74
N VAL A 234 -14.34 28.68 -2.94
CA VAL A 234 -13.91 27.48 -2.21
C VAL A 234 -12.81 27.85 -1.22
N ARG A 235 -12.84 27.24 -0.04
CA ARG A 235 -11.79 27.35 0.97
C ARG A 235 -11.31 25.95 1.32
N VAL A 236 -10.02 25.69 1.15
CA VAL A 236 -9.40 24.43 1.58
C VAL A 236 -9.21 24.47 3.09
N ASP A 237 -9.96 23.68 3.83
CA ASP A 237 -9.94 23.67 5.29
C ASP A 237 -9.15 22.50 5.86
N ALA A 238 -8.95 21.42 5.09
CA ALA A 238 -8.11 20.30 5.50
C ALA A 238 -7.40 19.63 4.32
N ILE A 239 -6.12 19.31 4.53
CA ILE A 239 -5.34 18.44 3.64
C ILE A 239 -4.87 17.23 4.46
N VAL A 240 -5.19 16.03 4.01
CA VAL A 240 -4.83 14.77 4.67
C VAL A 240 -4.27 13.77 3.67
N ASN A 241 -3.40 12.86 4.14
CA ASN A 241 -3.01 11.72 3.34
C ASN A 241 -4.17 10.70 3.28
N ASP A 242 -4.22 9.85 2.23
CA ASP A 242 -5.26 8.85 2.02
C ASP A 242 -5.41 7.86 3.19
N SER A 243 -4.30 7.44 3.83
CA SER A 243 -4.34 6.57 5.00
C SER A 243 -4.90 7.29 6.24
N SER A 244 -4.57 8.57 6.42
CA SER A 244 -5.13 9.42 7.48
C SER A 244 -6.62 9.66 7.27
N ALA A 245 -7.04 9.93 6.03
CA ALA A 245 -8.45 10.04 5.68
C ALA A 245 -9.21 8.74 5.97
N THR A 246 -8.63 7.58 5.64
CA THR A 246 -9.23 6.27 5.93
C THR A 246 -9.41 6.06 7.44
N LEU A 247 -8.43 6.47 8.24
CA LEU A 247 -8.54 6.43 9.70
C LEU A 247 -9.67 7.33 10.20
N LEU A 248 -9.70 8.58 9.77
CA LEU A 248 -10.72 9.56 10.19
C LEU A 248 -12.13 9.11 9.82
N SER A 249 -12.33 8.59 8.62
CA SER A 249 -13.61 8.07 8.16
C SER A 249 -14.17 7.00 9.10
N GLN A 250 -13.38 6.01 9.47
CA GLN A 250 -13.83 4.93 10.35
C GLN A 250 -13.90 5.35 11.81
N ALA A 251 -12.97 6.19 12.28
CA ALA A 251 -13.02 6.71 13.65
C ALA A 251 -14.27 7.56 13.93
N TYR A 252 -14.80 8.21 12.90
CA TYR A 252 -16.08 8.90 13.00
C TYR A 252 -17.25 7.95 13.31
N LEU A 253 -17.20 6.72 12.76
CA LEU A 253 -18.24 5.68 12.97
C LEU A 253 -17.98 4.83 14.22
N ASP A 254 -16.71 4.45 14.45
CA ASP A 254 -16.31 3.54 15.54
C ASP A 254 -15.17 4.16 16.36
N PRO A 255 -15.43 4.56 17.62
CA PRO A 255 -14.43 5.18 18.50
C PRO A 255 -13.28 4.24 18.88
N ALA A 256 -13.39 2.94 18.63
CA ALA A 256 -12.30 1.98 18.81
C ALA A 256 -11.26 2.03 17.68
N THR A 257 -11.47 2.87 16.65
CA THR A 257 -10.59 3.00 15.51
C THR A 257 -9.42 3.93 15.84
N SER A 258 -8.21 3.42 15.81
CA SER A 258 -6.99 4.18 16.05
C SER A 258 -5.90 3.96 15.00
N MET A 259 -6.19 3.11 14.01
CA MET A 259 -5.29 2.77 12.91
C MET A 259 -6.06 2.63 11.60
N ALA A 260 -5.35 2.81 10.49
CA ALA A 260 -5.85 2.47 9.15
C ALA A 260 -4.79 1.77 8.33
N LEU A 261 -5.25 0.92 7.41
CA LEU A 261 -4.44 0.18 6.45
C LEU A 261 -5.00 0.37 5.04
N ILE A 262 -4.17 0.84 4.14
CA ILE A 262 -4.43 0.80 2.70
C ILE A 262 -3.61 -0.33 2.10
N LEU A 263 -4.27 -1.25 1.40
CA LEU A 263 -3.61 -2.34 0.69
C LEU A 263 -4.32 -2.62 -0.64
N GLY A 264 -3.74 -2.08 -1.69
CA GLY A 264 -4.21 -2.18 -3.07
C GLY A 264 -3.05 -2.36 -4.03
N THR A 265 -2.93 -1.44 -5.01
CA THR A 265 -1.76 -1.37 -5.91
C THR A 265 -0.47 -1.10 -5.15
N GLY A 266 -0.54 -0.26 -4.11
CA GLY A 266 0.50 -0.01 -3.12
C GLY A 266 -0.03 -0.26 -1.71
N THR A 267 0.77 0.05 -0.69
CA THR A 267 0.38 -0.05 0.72
C THR A 267 0.81 1.15 1.53
N ASN A 268 -0.06 1.58 2.43
CA ASN A 268 0.25 2.58 3.45
C ASN A 268 -0.58 2.30 4.72
N ALA A 269 -0.17 2.90 5.84
CA ALA A 269 -0.91 2.84 7.09
C ALA A 269 -0.86 4.18 7.82
N ALA A 270 -1.90 4.45 8.60
CA ALA A 270 -1.91 5.55 9.56
C ALA A 270 -2.12 5.00 10.96
N ALA A 271 -1.52 5.65 11.95
CA ALA A 271 -1.69 5.31 13.35
C ALA A 271 -1.82 6.58 14.19
N TYR A 272 -2.70 6.56 15.19
CA TYR A 272 -2.87 7.66 16.13
C TYR A 272 -1.95 7.46 17.33
N LEU A 273 -0.84 8.20 17.35
CA LEU A 273 0.28 8.02 18.29
C LEU A 273 0.47 9.24 19.20
N PRO A 274 1.00 9.05 20.43
CA PRO A 274 1.36 10.16 21.31
C PRO A 274 2.44 11.05 20.66
N THR A 275 2.28 12.36 20.76
CA THR A 275 3.28 13.33 20.26
C THR A 275 4.63 13.18 20.95
N GLY A 276 4.62 12.82 22.25
CA GLY A 276 5.83 12.61 23.04
C GLY A 276 6.69 11.40 22.62
N CYS A 277 6.18 10.50 21.76
CA CYS A 277 6.99 9.38 21.23
C CYS A 277 7.83 9.75 20.00
N MET A 278 7.74 10.99 19.52
CA MET A 278 8.41 11.47 18.30
C MET A 278 9.43 12.56 18.61
N SER A 279 10.49 12.61 17.81
CA SER A 279 11.43 13.74 17.86
C SER A 279 10.73 15.06 17.52
N ARG A 280 11.05 16.12 18.24
CA ARG A 280 10.48 17.46 18.01
C ARG A 280 10.75 17.96 16.58
N SER A 281 11.88 17.62 16.00
CA SER A 281 12.25 17.98 14.63
C SER A 281 11.27 17.50 13.57
N LYS A 282 10.53 16.39 13.81
CA LYS A 282 9.53 15.86 12.87
C LYS A 282 8.30 16.74 12.72
N PHE A 283 8.06 17.62 13.67
CA PHE A 283 6.87 18.46 13.68
C PHE A 283 7.06 19.79 12.92
N GLY A 284 8.25 20.04 12.36
CA GLY A 284 8.54 21.28 11.64
C GLY A 284 8.40 22.51 12.52
N ALA A 285 7.89 23.61 11.96
CA ALA A 285 7.78 24.91 12.61
C ALA A 285 6.51 25.10 13.45
N ARG A 286 5.93 24.02 14.00
CA ARG A 286 4.74 24.11 14.88
C ARG A 286 5.10 24.83 16.18
N ASP A 287 4.24 25.75 16.58
CA ASP A 287 4.41 26.54 17.80
C ASP A 287 4.04 25.74 19.07
N GLN A 288 4.34 26.29 20.24
CA GLN A 288 4.04 25.64 21.50
C GLN A 288 2.53 25.46 21.72
N SER A 289 1.71 26.41 21.26
CA SER A 289 0.25 26.36 21.43
C SER A 289 -0.38 25.16 20.73
N TRP A 290 0.22 24.68 19.63
CA TRP A 290 -0.21 23.45 18.99
C TRP A 290 0.08 22.23 19.88
N PHE A 291 1.28 22.17 20.49
CA PHE A 291 1.66 21.07 21.39
C PHE A 291 0.89 21.06 22.69
N ASP A 292 0.45 22.22 23.17
CA ASP A 292 -0.37 22.32 24.39
C ASP A 292 -1.77 21.66 24.20
N LYS A 293 -2.20 21.49 22.94
CA LYS A 293 -3.46 20.86 22.57
C LYS A 293 -3.29 19.43 22.01
N ALA A 294 -2.09 19.07 21.58
CA ALA A 294 -1.83 17.87 20.81
C ALA A 294 -1.10 16.80 21.65
N ASP A 295 -1.82 16.10 22.52
CA ASP A 295 -1.27 14.93 23.22
C ASP A 295 -0.96 13.78 22.27
N ARG A 296 -1.72 13.67 21.19
CA ARG A 296 -1.58 12.63 20.16
C ARG A 296 -1.73 13.24 18.78
N VAL A 297 -1.28 12.50 17.77
CA VAL A 297 -1.37 12.94 16.37
C VAL A 297 -1.56 11.75 15.43
N ILE A 298 -2.34 11.94 14.36
CA ILE A 298 -2.40 10.96 13.28
C ILE A 298 -1.06 11.00 12.53
N THR A 299 -0.41 9.86 12.47
CA THR A 299 0.90 9.68 11.84
C THR A 299 0.74 8.90 10.55
N ASN A 300 1.12 9.49 9.42
CA ASN A 300 1.31 8.77 8.17
C ASN A 300 2.59 7.94 8.28
N THR A 301 2.46 6.62 8.32
CA THR A 301 3.59 5.75 8.65
C THR A 301 4.53 5.51 7.48
N GLU A 302 4.03 5.58 6.22
CA GLU A 302 4.74 5.10 5.03
C GLU A 302 5.25 3.65 5.24
N VAL A 303 4.35 2.79 5.73
CA VAL A 303 4.65 1.41 6.14
C VAL A 303 5.31 0.58 5.03
N SER A 304 5.06 0.93 3.78
CA SER A 304 5.68 0.35 2.58
C SER A 304 7.21 0.31 2.65
N MET A 305 7.84 1.31 3.29
CA MET A 305 9.30 1.50 3.36
C MET A 305 10.00 0.64 4.42
N PHE A 306 9.24 -0.13 5.19
CA PHE A 306 9.77 -0.93 6.29
C PHE A 306 10.00 -2.40 5.89
N GLY A 307 10.76 -3.13 6.72
CA GLY A 307 10.93 -4.58 6.60
C GLY A 307 12.22 -5.03 5.95
N LYS A 308 13.06 -4.13 5.39
CA LYS A 308 14.37 -4.51 4.87
C LYS A 308 15.21 -5.20 5.97
N SER A 309 15.82 -6.33 5.64
CA SER A 309 16.60 -7.18 6.55
C SER A 309 15.80 -7.79 7.73
N ILE A 310 14.48 -7.63 7.74
CA ILE A 310 13.56 -8.20 8.74
C ILE A 310 12.68 -9.27 8.11
N LEU A 311 12.03 -8.93 6.99
CA LEU A 311 11.18 -9.85 6.25
C LEU A 311 12.04 -10.83 5.45
N THR A 312 11.69 -12.11 5.49
CA THR A 312 12.44 -13.13 4.76
C THR A 312 12.14 -13.02 3.27
N GLU A 313 13.17 -12.81 2.48
CA GLU A 313 13.10 -12.72 1.02
C GLU A 313 13.37 -14.09 0.37
N THR A 314 12.76 -14.32 -0.77
CA THR A 314 13.08 -15.43 -1.69
C THR A 314 13.94 -14.90 -2.84
N ARG A 315 14.57 -15.80 -3.63
CA ARG A 315 15.32 -15.40 -4.83
C ARG A 315 14.48 -14.57 -5.83
N TRP A 316 13.16 -14.79 -5.89
CA TRP A 316 12.26 -14.01 -6.75
C TRP A 316 12.02 -12.61 -6.20
N ASP A 317 11.94 -12.44 -4.88
CA ASP A 317 11.90 -11.10 -4.25
C ASP A 317 13.19 -10.32 -4.52
N GLU A 318 14.34 -10.97 -4.34
CA GLU A 318 15.65 -10.37 -4.65
C GLU A 318 15.78 -9.99 -6.14
N LEU A 319 15.27 -10.84 -7.04
CA LEU A 319 15.29 -10.56 -8.48
C LEU A 319 14.38 -9.37 -8.81
N LEU A 320 13.15 -9.35 -8.28
CA LEU A 320 12.22 -8.23 -8.42
C LEU A 320 12.86 -6.93 -7.92
N ASN A 321 13.41 -6.95 -6.71
CA ASN A 321 14.04 -5.79 -6.09
C ASN A 321 15.22 -5.27 -6.92
N ARG A 322 16.10 -6.14 -7.42
CA ARG A 322 17.22 -5.75 -8.27
C ARG A 322 16.81 -5.16 -9.63
N GLN A 323 15.68 -5.59 -10.17
CA GLN A 323 15.15 -5.09 -11.45
C GLN A 323 14.28 -3.85 -11.27
N HIS A 324 13.88 -3.52 -10.05
CA HIS A 324 13.04 -2.36 -9.77
C HIS A 324 13.78 -1.04 -10.02
N GLN A 325 13.04 0.00 -10.42
CA GLN A 325 13.60 1.35 -10.66
C GLN A 325 14.21 1.98 -9.39
N ARG A 326 13.68 1.62 -8.22
CA ARG A 326 14.13 2.08 -6.90
C ARG A 326 14.33 0.87 -5.98
N PRO A 327 15.45 0.13 -6.11
CA PRO A 327 15.75 -0.99 -5.24
C PRO A 327 15.76 -0.57 -3.77
N ASP A 328 15.34 -1.45 -2.88
CA ASP A 328 15.33 -1.27 -1.42
C ASP A 328 14.45 -0.13 -0.88
N PHE A 329 13.67 0.53 -1.74
CA PHE A 329 12.92 1.71 -1.32
C PHE A 329 11.65 1.36 -0.54
N GLN A 330 10.91 0.32 -0.98
CA GLN A 330 9.63 -0.07 -0.38
C GLN A 330 9.54 -1.60 -0.18
N PRO A 331 10.37 -2.19 0.69
CA PRO A 331 10.50 -3.64 0.82
C PRO A 331 9.18 -4.36 1.14
N LEU A 332 8.37 -3.83 2.07
CA LEU A 332 7.08 -4.43 2.40
C LEU A 332 6.11 -4.37 1.20
N GLU A 333 6.09 -3.26 0.47
CA GLU A 333 5.24 -3.10 -0.70
C GLU A 333 5.55 -4.13 -1.78
N TYR A 334 6.83 -4.35 -2.07
CA TYR A 334 7.28 -5.29 -3.10
C TYR A 334 6.87 -6.75 -2.82
N MET A 335 6.58 -7.09 -1.57
CA MET A 335 6.21 -8.44 -1.16
C MET A 335 4.72 -8.64 -0.90
N THR A 336 3.91 -7.56 -0.85
CA THR A 336 2.53 -7.66 -0.33
C THR A 336 1.44 -7.06 -1.22
N THR A 337 1.78 -6.19 -2.17
CA THR A 337 0.76 -5.40 -2.87
C THR A 337 0.44 -5.88 -4.27
N GLY A 338 -0.74 -5.52 -4.75
CA GLY A 338 -1.28 -6.00 -6.02
C GLY A 338 -0.38 -5.73 -7.23
N ARG A 339 0.41 -4.65 -7.22
CA ARG A 339 1.36 -4.39 -8.31
C ARG A 339 2.43 -5.49 -8.42
N TYR A 340 2.88 -6.03 -7.29
CA TYR A 340 4.06 -6.90 -7.24
C TYR A 340 3.72 -8.38 -7.07
N LEU A 341 2.55 -8.75 -6.54
CA LEU A 341 2.17 -10.15 -6.39
C LEU A 341 2.11 -10.87 -7.75
N GLY A 342 1.54 -10.20 -8.77
CA GLY A 342 1.54 -10.73 -10.13
C GLY A 342 2.95 -10.88 -10.71
N GLU A 343 3.83 -9.92 -10.45
CA GLU A 343 5.22 -9.97 -10.90
C GLU A 343 6.00 -11.11 -10.24
N LEU A 344 5.80 -11.36 -8.94
CA LEU A 344 6.39 -12.52 -8.26
C LEU A 344 5.94 -13.83 -8.91
N LEU A 345 4.65 -13.97 -9.22
CA LEU A 345 4.15 -15.15 -9.93
C LEU A 345 4.76 -15.25 -11.33
N ARG A 346 4.88 -14.13 -12.06
CA ARG A 346 5.52 -14.11 -13.38
C ARG A 346 6.97 -14.59 -13.33
N LEU A 347 7.75 -14.16 -12.34
CA LEU A 347 9.13 -14.58 -12.15
C LEU A 347 9.23 -16.09 -11.84
N ILE A 348 8.30 -16.62 -11.04
CA ILE A 348 8.21 -18.07 -10.79
C ILE A 348 7.85 -18.83 -12.08
N ILE A 349 6.93 -18.28 -12.90
CA ILE A 349 6.55 -18.87 -14.20
C ILE A 349 7.76 -18.93 -15.14
N ILE A 350 8.60 -17.89 -15.20
CA ILE A 350 9.81 -17.89 -16.03
C ILE A 350 10.69 -19.09 -15.68
N GLU A 351 11.00 -19.27 -14.39
CA GLU A 351 11.81 -20.39 -13.92
C GLU A 351 11.11 -21.75 -14.18
N ALA A 352 9.80 -21.83 -13.98
CA ALA A 352 9.04 -23.05 -14.25
C ALA A 352 9.01 -23.43 -15.75
N VAL A 353 9.00 -22.46 -16.66
CA VAL A 353 9.09 -22.72 -18.10
C VAL A 353 10.47 -23.31 -18.47
N GLU A 354 11.53 -22.90 -17.79
CA GLU A 354 12.89 -23.41 -18.00
C GLU A 354 13.01 -24.91 -17.61
N THR A 355 12.12 -25.45 -16.79
CA THR A 355 12.05 -26.90 -16.51
C THR A 355 11.67 -27.72 -17.76
N GLY A 356 11.11 -27.08 -18.78
CA GLY A 356 10.53 -27.73 -19.95
C GLY A 356 9.13 -28.33 -19.74
N GLU A 357 8.65 -28.42 -18.50
CA GLU A 357 7.36 -29.03 -18.17
C GLU A 357 6.18 -28.02 -18.15
N LEU A 358 6.44 -26.75 -17.86
CA LEU A 358 5.40 -25.72 -17.93
C LEU A 358 5.30 -25.16 -19.36
N PHE A 359 4.11 -25.22 -19.95
CA PHE A 359 3.80 -24.75 -21.32
C PHE A 359 4.72 -25.35 -22.39
N GLY A 360 5.23 -26.57 -22.14
CA GLY A 360 6.18 -27.26 -23.04
C GLY A 360 7.52 -26.53 -23.19
N GLY A 361 7.96 -25.78 -22.19
CA GLY A 361 9.22 -25.01 -22.20
C GLY A 361 9.16 -23.73 -23.05
N VAL A 362 7.95 -23.30 -23.45
CA VAL A 362 7.79 -22.11 -24.30
C VAL A 362 7.21 -20.97 -23.47
N MET A 363 8.00 -19.90 -23.30
CA MET A 363 7.56 -18.70 -22.59
C MET A 363 6.43 -17.99 -23.36
N PRO A 364 5.25 -17.78 -22.73
CA PRO A 364 4.16 -17.03 -23.34
C PRO A 364 4.59 -15.60 -23.65
N GLU A 365 4.25 -15.10 -24.85
CA GLU A 365 4.67 -13.76 -25.30
C GLU A 365 4.17 -12.66 -24.37
N LEU A 366 2.92 -12.76 -23.89
CA LEU A 366 2.32 -11.79 -22.97
C LEU A 366 2.98 -11.73 -21.58
N LEU A 367 3.79 -12.73 -21.22
CA LEU A 367 4.53 -12.75 -19.93
C LEU A 367 6.02 -12.36 -20.09
N ARG A 368 6.45 -11.94 -21.28
CA ARG A 368 7.85 -11.49 -21.49
C ARG A 368 8.11 -10.12 -20.88
N GLU A 369 7.11 -9.26 -20.90
CA GLU A 369 7.21 -7.92 -20.31
C GLU A 369 7.05 -7.96 -18.80
N GLY A 370 7.88 -7.19 -18.09
CA GLY A 370 7.77 -7.05 -16.62
C GLY A 370 6.43 -6.42 -16.22
N TYR A 371 5.86 -6.90 -15.11
CA TYR A 371 4.57 -6.46 -14.57
C TYR A 371 3.35 -6.71 -15.48
N SER A 372 3.48 -7.58 -16.48
CA SER A 372 2.39 -7.92 -17.41
C SER A 372 1.35 -8.87 -16.82
N LEU A 373 1.66 -9.58 -15.72
CA LEU A 373 0.72 -10.47 -15.05
C LEU A 373 -0.09 -9.74 -13.99
N ASP A 374 -1.39 -9.58 -14.27
CA ASP A 374 -2.31 -8.94 -13.33
C ASP A 374 -2.63 -9.86 -12.15
N THR A 375 -2.65 -9.30 -10.94
CA THR A 375 -3.03 -9.97 -9.69
C THR A 375 -4.49 -10.47 -9.72
N GLU A 376 -5.35 -9.91 -10.57
CA GLU A 376 -6.70 -10.43 -10.80
C GLU A 376 -6.67 -11.88 -11.33
N VAL A 377 -5.68 -12.25 -12.15
CA VAL A 377 -5.48 -13.63 -12.61
C VAL A 377 -5.21 -14.56 -11.44
N MET A 378 -4.38 -14.12 -10.49
CA MET A 378 -4.09 -14.85 -9.25
C MET A 378 -5.36 -15.05 -8.42
N ALA A 379 -6.15 -14.01 -8.23
CA ALA A 379 -7.40 -14.06 -7.48
C ALA A 379 -8.37 -15.08 -8.08
N LYS A 380 -8.53 -15.06 -9.40
CA LYS A 380 -9.38 -16.04 -10.13
C LYS A 380 -8.88 -17.48 -10.00
N LEU A 381 -7.56 -17.70 -9.99
CA LEU A 381 -6.97 -19.03 -9.76
C LEU A 381 -7.28 -19.56 -8.35
N GLU A 382 -7.19 -18.72 -7.32
CA GLU A 382 -7.52 -19.12 -5.95
C GLU A 382 -9.02 -19.40 -5.76
N MET A 383 -9.88 -18.68 -6.46
CA MET A 383 -11.34 -18.88 -6.39
C MET A 383 -11.80 -20.23 -6.97
N ASP A 384 -11.08 -20.78 -7.96
CA ASP A 384 -11.46 -22.05 -8.58
C ASP A 384 -11.04 -23.23 -7.72
N THR A 385 -11.95 -23.68 -6.85
CA THR A 385 -11.75 -24.84 -5.97
C THR A 385 -12.21 -26.17 -6.61
N THR A 386 -12.62 -26.16 -7.87
CA THR A 386 -13.12 -27.35 -8.56
C THR A 386 -12.00 -28.35 -8.86
N LYS A 387 -12.31 -29.66 -8.79
CA LYS A 387 -11.31 -30.71 -9.04
C LYS A 387 -10.73 -30.65 -10.46
N THR A 388 -11.51 -30.22 -11.43
CA THR A 388 -11.15 -30.19 -12.85
C THR A 388 -10.53 -28.88 -13.29
N MET A 389 -10.72 -27.79 -12.55
CA MET A 389 -10.21 -26.43 -12.81
C MET A 389 -10.44 -25.94 -14.26
N GLN A 390 -11.57 -26.31 -14.87
CA GLN A 390 -11.83 -25.99 -16.28
C GLN A 390 -11.92 -24.48 -16.53
N GLN A 391 -12.47 -23.72 -15.57
CA GLN A 391 -12.53 -22.27 -15.66
C GLN A 391 -11.13 -21.66 -15.64
N SER A 392 -10.26 -22.14 -14.73
CA SER A 392 -8.86 -21.72 -14.64
C SER A 392 -8.07 -22.10 -15.88
N ILE A 393 -8.26 -23.30 -16.44
CA ILE A 393 -7.62 -23.74 -17.68
C ILE A 393 -7.98 -22.78 -18.84
N ALA A 394 -9.27 -22.47 -19.01
CA ALA A 394 -9.73 -21.56 -20.05
C ALA A 394 -9.22 -20.12 -19.84
N MET A 395 -9.26 -19.66 -18.59
CA MET A 395 -8.81 -18.32 -18.20
C MET A 395 -7.30 -18.16 -18.46
N ILE A 396 -6.45 -19.09 -18.03
CA ILE A 396 -5.00 -19.05 -18.24
C ILE A 396 -4.67 -19.13 -19.72
N LYS A 397 -5.35 -20.01 -20.51
CA LYS A 397 -5.17 -20.06 -21.96
C LYS A 397 -5.36 -18.67 -22.59
N LYS A 398 -6.44 -17.98 -22.20
CA LYS A 398 -6.77 -16.65 -22.71
C LYS A 398 -5.80 -15.58 -22.20
N ALA A 399 -5.59 -15.51 -20.90
CA ALA A 399 -4.78 -14.49 -20.24
C ALA A 399 -3.32 -14.51 -20.69
N PHE A 400 -2.77 -15.70 -21.00
CA PHE A 400 -1.37 -15.85 -21.41
C PHE A 400 -1.22 -16.03 -22.94
N GLY A 401 -2.31 -16.00 -23.70
CA GLY A 401 -2.28 -16.15 -25.16
C GLY A 401 -1.78 -17.52 -25.63
N LEU A 402 -2.03 -18.60 -24.84
CA LEU A 402 -1.51 -19.93 -25.15
C LEU A 402 -2.22 -20.54 -26.37
N LYS A 403 -1.42 -21.06 -27.30
CA LYS A 403 -1.97 -21.81 -28.46
C LYS A 403 -2.70 -23.07 -28.03
N LYS A 404 -2.13 -23.81 -27.08
CA LYS A 404 -2.71 -25.03 -26.49
C LYS A 404 -3.18 -24.74 -25.07
N ALA A 405 -4.30 -25.32 -24.65
CA ALA A 405 -4.76 -25.24 -23.27
C ALA A 405 -3.74 -25.88 -22.32
N PRO A 406 -3.44 -25.26 -21.17
CA PRO A 406 -2.57 -25.87 -20.17
C PRO A 406 -3.23 -27.11 -19.59
N SER A 407 -2.42 -28.09 -19.19
CA SER A 407 -2.88 -29.28 -18.50
C SER A 407 -3.34 -28.96 -17.08
N LEU A 408 -4.11 -29.87 -16.49
CA LEU A 408 -4.51 -29.76 -15.08
C LEU A 408 -3.29 -29.71 -14.13
N LYS A 409 -2.19 -30.43 -14.45
CA LYS A 409 -0.93 -30.41 -13.68
C LYS A 409 -0.33 -29.00 -13.66
N GLU A 410 -0.25 -28.35 -14.81
CA GLU A 410 0.29 -26.99 -14.96
C GLU A 410 -0.56 -25.95 -14.21
N VAL A 411 -1.89 -26.03 -14.33
CA VAL A 411 -2.78 -25.09 -13.63
C VAL A 411 -2.74 -25.30 -12.11
N LYS A 412 -2.62 -26.54 -11.63
CA LYS A 412 -2.41 -26.82 -10.20
C LYS A 412 -1.09 -26.25 -9.69
N PHE A 413 -0.01 -26.30 -10.47
CA PHE A 413 1.25 -25.65 -10.13
C PHE A 413 1.05 -24.14 -9.97
N LEU A 414 0.45 -23.48 -10.97
CA LEU A 414 0.18 -22.04 -10.94
C LEU A 414 -0.67 -21.65 -9.74
N ARG A 415 -1.71 -22.43 -9.43
CA ARG A 415 -2.55 -22.18 -8.26
C ARG A 415 -1.76 -22.29 -6.95
N THR A 416 -0.96 -23.35 -6.79
CA THR A 416 -0.14 -23.55 -5.59
C THR A 416 0.87 -22.42 -5.39
N ALA A 417 1.50 -21.95 -6.48
CA ALA A 417 2.40 -20.80 -6.43
C ALA A 417 1.63 -19.53 -6.00
N THR A 418 0.48 -19.27 -6.62
CA THR A 418 -0.41 -18.16 -6.29
C THR A 418 -0.83 -18.15 -4.81
N GLU A 419 -1.35 -19.29 -4.32
CA GLU A 419 -1.75 -19.45 -2.91
C GLU A 419 -0.58 -19.24 -1.95
N SER A 420 0.62 -19.65 -2.32
CA SER A 420 1.81 -19.50 -1.48
C SER A 420 2.26 -18.04 -1.40
N ILE A 421 2.22 -17.32 -2.51
CA ILE A 421 2.53 -15.88 -2.58
C ILE A 421 1.53 -15.08 -1.74
N SER A 422 0.23 -15.28 -1.95
CA SER A 422 -0.83 -14.54 -1.25
C SER A 422 -0.89 -14.87 0.25
N TYR A 423 -0.57 -16.12 0.62
CA TYR A 423 -0.45 -16.55 2.02
C TYR A 423 0.67 -15.79 2.74
N ARG A 424 1.88 -15.72 2.15
CA ARG A 424 2.97 -14.95 2.70
C ARG A 424 2.65 -13.45 2.76
N ALA A 425 2.07 -12.90 1.70
CA ALA A 425 1.69 -11.50 1.66
C ALA A 425 0.73 -11.12 2.78
N SER A 426 -0.30 -11.95 3.04
CA SER A 426 -1.23 -11.73 4.14
C SER A 426 -0.57 -11.86 5.52
N ALA A 427 0.40 -12.78 5.68
CA ALA A 427 1.17 -12.92 6.91
C ALA A 427 2.10 -11.72 7.16
N TYR A 428 2.79 -11.21 6.13
CA TYR A 428 3.68 -10.06 6.26
C TYR A 428 2.91 -8.77 6.54
N MET A 429 1.75 -8.61 5.93
CA MET A 429 0.87 -7.49 6.28
C MET A 429 0.38 -7.60 7.72
N ALA A 430 0.00 -8.78 8.18
CA ALA A 430 -0.36 -9.01 9.58
C ALA A 430 0.79 -8.69 10.54
N VAL A 431 2.02 -9.07 10.19
CA VAL A 431 3.25 -8.75 10.96
C VAL A 431 3.45 -7.23 11.07
N ALA A 432 3.29 -6.50 9.96
CA ALA A 432 3.45 -5.05 9.94
C ALA A 432 2.37 -4.34 10.79
N VAL A 433 1.12 -4.74 10.63
CA VAL A 433 -0.02 -4.21 11.41
C VAL A 433 0.12 -4.52 12.90
N HIS A 434 0.46 -5.77 13.26
CA HIS A 434 0.71 -6.14 14.66
C HIS A 434 1.88 -5.36 15.28
N GLY A 435 2.94 -5.09 14.51
CA GLY A 435 4.06 -4.26 14.94
C GLY A 435 3.65 -2.81 15.24
N LEU A 436 2.77 -2.21 14.41
CA LEU A 436 2.21 -0.87 14.64
C LEU A 436 1.26 -0.86 15.84
N TRP A 437 0.40 -1.86 15.98
CA TRP A 437 -0.48 -2.02 17.14
C TRP A 437 0.34 -2.15 18.44
N ALA A 438 1.37 -2.99 18.45
CA ALA A 438 2.25 -3.16 19.59
C ALA A 438 3.04 -1.87 19.93
N LEU A 439 3.44 -1.09 18.90
CA LEU A 439 4.02 0.24 19.09
C LEU A 439 3.05 1.18 19.80
N GLN A 440 1.79 1.22 19.34
CA GLN A 440 0.74 2.04 19.94
C GLN A 440 0.52 1.67 21.42
N LYS A 441 0.45 0.37 21.74
CA LYS A 441 0.31 -0.11 23.14
C LYS A 441 1.52 0.25 24.02
N ASP A 442 2.73 0.18 23.50
CA ASP A 442 3.93 0.58 24.25
C ASP A 442 3.95 2.07 24.57
N THR A 443 3.29 2.89 23.78
CA THR A 443 3.28 4.35 23.93
C THR A 443 2.08 4.86 24.72
N ASP A 444 1.05 4.02 24.95
CA ASP A 444 -0.13 4.36 25.75
C ASP A 444 0.19 4.26 27.26
N ILE A 445 0.40 5.40 27.89
CA ILE A 445 0.70 5.50 29.34
C ILE A 445 -0.58 5.28 30.19
N ASN A 446 -1.78 5.50 29.63
CA ASN A 446 -3.07 5.31 30.28
C ASN A 446 -4.06 4.59 29.35
N PRO A 447 -4.13 3.25 29.39
CA PRO A 447 -5.16 2.54 28.67
C PRO A 447 -6.50 2.68 29.41
N THR A 448 -7.21 3.77 29.19
CA THR A 448 -8.60 3.90 29.68
C THR A 448 -9.52 3.19 28.69
N THR A 449 -9.82 1.93 28.92
CA THR A 449 -10.96 1.24 28.31
C THR A 449 -12.12 1.23 29.30
N PRO A 450 -13.27 1.84 28.98
CA PRO A 450 -14.50 1.61 29.72
C PRO A 450 -14.91 0.13 29.57
N ASN A 451 -15.48 -0.43 30.61
CA ASN A 451 -16.01 -1.78 30.76
C ASN A 451 -16.28 -2.57 29.48
N GLY A 452 -15.47 -3.58 29.16
CA GLY A 452 -15.65 -4.51 28.04
C GLY A 452 -14.34 -5.18 27.62
N THR A 453 -14.43 -6.20 26.77
CA THR A 453 -13.24 -6.74 26.10
C THR A 453 -12.61 -5.64 25.24
N PRO A 454 -11.34 -5.27 25.45
CA PRO A 454 -10.72 -4.19 24.68
C PRO A 454 -10.76 -4.56 23.19
N LYS A 455 -11.27 -3.64 22.36
CA LYS A 455 -11.35 -3.78 20.90
C LYS A 455 -10.47 -2.71 20.28
N THR A 456 -9.62 -3.09 19.33
CA THR A 456 -8.98 -2.15 18.39
C THR A 456 -9.56 -2.39 16.99
N SER A 457 -10.17 -1.36 16.43
CA SER A 457 -10.65 -1.34 15.06
C SER A 457 -9.60 -0.72 14.16
N ILE A 458 -9.30 -1.37 13.03
CA ILE A 458 -8.37 -0.91 12.00
C ILE A 458 -9.15 -0.72 10.72
N ALA A 459 -9.27 0.53 10.28
CA ALA A 459 -9.92 0.86 9.02
C ALA A 459 -9.14 0.28 7.83
N CYS A 460 -9.79 -0.39 6.90
CA CYS A 460 -9.13 -1.03 5.76
C CYS A 460 -9.70 -0.55 4.43
N ASN A 461 -8.83 -0.16 3.50
CA ASN A 461 -9.19 0.17 2.13
C ASN A 461 -8.14 -0.41 1.14
N GLY A 462 -8.55 -0.57 -0.11
CA GLY A 462 -7.72 -1.04 -1.20
C GLY A 462 -8.14 -2.39 -1.76
N SER A 463 -7.81 -2.60 -3.03
CA SER A 463 -8.33 -3.75 -3.81
C SER A 463 -7.83 -5.12 -3.31
N VAL A 464 -6.62 -5.21 -2.76
CA VAL A 464 -6.09 -6.48 -2.25
C VAL A 464 -6.78 -6.87 -0.96
N ILE A 465 -6.84 -5.96 0.02
CA ILE A 465 -7.46 -6.29 1.31
C ILE A 465 -8.98 -6.52 1.20
N LEU A 466 -9.67 -5.80 0.32
CA LEU A 466 -11.13 -5.88 0.20
C LEU A 466 -11.63 -6.92 -0.81
N LYS A 467 -10.87 -7.18 -1.89
CA LYS A 467 -11.37 -7.96 -3.03
C LYS A 467 -10.61 -9.24 -3.30
N TYR A 468 -9.36 -9.37 -2.81
CA TYR A 468 -8.60 -10.60 -3.03
C TYR A 468 -9.16 -11.73 -2.14
N PRO A 469 -9.44 -12.93 -2.70
CA PRO A 469 -10.13 -13.99 -1.97
C PRO A 469 -9.45 -14.40 -0.66
N GLY A 470 -10.17 -14.28 0.46
CA GLY A 470 -9.71 -14.70 1.78
C GLY A 470 -8.49 -13.95 2.32
N PHE A 471 -8.00 -12.90 1.66
CA PHE A 471 -6.80 -12.18 2.09
C PHE A 471 -7.01 -11.50 3.46
N LYS A 472 -8.12 -10.75 3.60
CA LYS A 472 -8.47 -10.06 4.84
C LYS A 472 -8.61 -11.04 6.00
N ASP A 473 -9.33 -12.13 5.80
CA ASP A 473 -9.59 -13.12 6.84
C ASP A 473 -8.31 -13.84 7.28
N ARG A 474 -7.40 -14.15 6.33
CA ARG A 474 -6.08 -14.70 6.64
C ARG A 474 -5.23 -13.70 7.42
N CYS A 475 -5.19 -12.43 7.00
CA CYS A 475 -4.47 -11.37 7.68
C CYS A 475 -4.98 -11.20 9.12
N GLU A 476 -6.27 -11.08 9.31
CA GLU A 476 -6.91 -10.97 10.63
C GLU A 476 -6.66 -12.21 11.50
N GLY A 477 -6.70 -13.41 10.90
CA GLY A 477 -6.35 -14.65 11.58
C GLY A 477 -4.91 -14.68 12.10
N PHE A 478 -3.94 -14.20 11.30
CA PHE A 478 -2.54 -14.08 11.74
C PHE A 478 -2.36 -13.03 12.84
N ILE A 479 -3.02 -11.87 12.72
CA ILE A 479 -2.97 -10.83 13.77
C ILE A 479 -3.48 -11.42 15.08
N ARG A 480 -4.62 -12.10 15.06
CA ARG A 480 -5.22 -12.74 16.24
C ARG A 480 -4.27 -13.74 16.88
N GLN A 481 -3.65 -14.64 16.10
CA GLN A 481 -2.69 -15.61 16.61
C GLN A 481 -1.51 -14.94 17.33
N MET A 482 -1.00 -13.82 16.80
CA MET A 482 0.10 -13.08 17.41
C MET A 482 -0.35 -12.36 18.69
N THR A 483 -1.54 -11.77 18.69
CA THR A 483 -2.09 -11.03 19.84
C THR A 483 -2.42 -11.96 21.00
N ASP A 484 -3.06 -13.11 20.74
CA ASP A 484 -3.42 -14.10 21.77
C ASP A 484 -2.18 -14.64 22.49
N THR A 485 -1.06 -14.81 21.75
CA THR A 485 0.20 -15.30 22.33
C THR A 485 0.90 -14.22 23.16
N ALA A 486 0.81 -12.95 22.76
CA ALA A 486 1.40 -11.84 23.51
C ALA A 486 0.69 -11.58 24.86
N SER A 487 -0.57 -11.98 24.97
CA SER A 487 -1.42 -11.78 26.17
C SER A 487 -1.19 -12.83 27.27
N SER A 488 -0.36 -13.86 27.07
CA SER A 488 -0.21 -15.00 28.00
C SER A 488 1.19 -15.18 28.58
N PRO A 489 1.50 -14.54 29.72
CA PRO A 489 2.04 -15.29 30.83
C PRO A 489 1.52 -14.80 32.17
N ALA A 490 0.32 -14.99 32.54
CA ALA A 490 -0.25 -14.89 33.90
C ALA A 490 -1.73 -14.46 33.94
N GLY A 491 -2.60 -14.98 33.10
CA GLY A 491 -4.02 -15.14 33.44
C GLY A 491 -4.86 -13.91 33.82
N THR A 492 -4.49 -12.68 33.46
CA THR A 492 -5.21 -11.47 33.93
C THR A 492 -5.61 -10.46 32.87
N PHE A 493 -5.28 -10.67 31.57
CA PHE A 493 -5.75 -9.80 30.51
C PHE A 493 -6.70 -10.55 29.57
N THR A 494 -7.92 -10.04 29.45
CA THR A 494 -8.80 -10.41 28.35
C THR A 494 -8.10 -10.08 27.03
N ALA A 495 -7.94 -11.07 26.16
CA ALA A 495 -7.31 -10.88 24.85
C ALA A 495 -8.01 -9.75 24.09
N GLU A 496 -7.27 -8.72 23.68
CA GLU A 496 -7.79 -7.60 22.92
C GLU A 496 -8.22 -8.08 21.52
N LYS A 497 -9.44 -7.75 21.12
CA LYS A 497 -9.94 -8.09 19.79
C LYS A 497 -9.51 -7.05 18.77
N ILE A 498 -8.61 -7.43 17.86
CA ILE A 498 -8.25 -6.61 16.70
C ILE A 498 -9.13 -7.01 15.51
N VAL A 499 -9.78 -6.04 14.88
CA VAL A 499 -10.70 -6.23 13.75
C VAL A 499 -10.28 -5.33 12.59
N LEU A 500 -10.21 -5.92 11.38
CA LEU A 500 -9.98 -5.21 10.14
C LEU A 500 -11.33 -4.80 9.53
N GLU A 501 -11.69 -3.54 9.67
CA GLU A 501 -13.00 -3.02 9.24
C GLU A 501 -12.93 -2.44 7.81
N PRO A 502 -13.62 -3.04 6.84
CA PRO A 502 -13.69 -2.50 5.49
C PRO A 502 -14.35 -1.12 5.46
N THR A 503 -13.68 -0.17 4.79
CA THR A 503 -14.22 1.19 4.61
C THR A 503 -14.40 1.49 3.13
N ASN A 504 -15.62 1.84 2.74
CA ASN A 504 -15.93 2.28 1.39
C ASN A 504 -15.84 3.80 1.30
N GLU A 505 -15.39 4.34 0.16
CA GLU A 505 -15.24 5.79 -0.07
C GLU A 505 -14.49 6.53 1.05
N ALA A 506 -13.59 5.82 1.73
CA ALA A 506 -12.92 6.26 2.95
C ALA A 506 -12.15 7.57 2.79
N ALA A 507 -11.47 7.78 1.65
CA ALA A 507 -10.72 8.99 1.39
C ALA A 507 -11.64 10.22 1.28
N VAL A 508 -12.80 10.05 0.63
CA VAL A 508 -13.82 11.10 0.47
C VAL A 508 -14.47 11.44 1.81
N PHE A 509 -14.93 10.44 2.55
CA PHE A 509 -15.52 10.68 3.86
C PHE A 509 -14.51 11.25 4.86
N GLY A 510 -13.29 10.70 4.88
CA GLY A 510 -12.24 11.15 5.79
C GLY A 510 -11.78 12.58 5.52
N ALA A 511 -11.78 13.03 4.27
CA ALA A 511 -11.50 14.43 3.94
C ALA A 511 -12.60 15.36 4.49
N ALA A 512 -13.88 14.99 4.41
CA ALA A 512 -14.99 15.74 5.03
C ALA A 512 -14.88 15.80 6.55
N VAL A 513 -14.57 14.65 7.19
CA VAL A 513 -14.35 14.58 8.65
C VAL A 513 -13.18 15.46 9.08
N ALA A 514 -12.09 15.49 8.29
CA ALA A 514 -10.95 16.35 8.58
C ALA A 514 -11.31 17.84 8.59
N VAL A 515 -12.18 18.30 7.68
CA VAL A 515 -12.72 19.67 7.68
C VAL A 515 -13.55 19.94 8.93
N ALA A 516 -14.46 19.02 9.25
CA ALA A 516 -15.32 19.18 10.43
C ALA A 516 -14.53 19.26 11.75
N LEU A 517 -13.36 18.61 11.82
CA LEU A 517 -12.45 18.70 12.97
C LEU A 517 -11.66 20.03 13.00
N ALA A 518 -11.41 20.65 11.86
CA ALA A 518 -10.72 21.95 11.79
C ALA A 518 -11.60 23.10 12.29
N ASP A 519 -12.91 22.97 12.13
CA ASP A 519 -13.92 23.96 12.56
C ASP A 519 -14.38 23.76 14.01
N ALA A 520 -13.96 22.66 14.67
CA ALA A 520 -14.31 22.40 16.07
C ALA A 520 -13.60 23.39 17.00
N PRO A 521 -14.33 24.06 17.94
CA PRO A 521 -13.81 25.10 18.82
C PRO A 521 -12.74 24.60 19.81
#